data_aaa38e911f52706c03a9879a98fc36e0
#
_entry.id   aaa38e911f52706c03a9879a98fc36e0
#
_cell.length_a   1.000
_cell.length_b   1.000
_cell.length_c   1.000
_cell.angle_alpha   90.00
_cell.angle_beta   90.00
_cell.angle_gamma   90.00
#
_symmetry.space_group_name_H-M   'P 1'
#
loop_
_entity.id
_entity.type
_entity.pdbx_description
1 polymer ?
#
loop_
_entity_poly.entity_id
_entity_poly.type
_entity_poly.pdbx_seq_one_letter_code
_entity_poly.pdbx_strand_id
1 'polypeptide(L)'
;MLNARVGARSAETVRVFAAFLMLVAMGFLAIRMVIVYHYVLAYRANHPQAFSDFNFYYYAFQSVLNAPHDASLIYNNEQLVAFLNGLGVNTVGDILIYCYPPHFALIFSPLAWLPPFTAKLVWVSMSAILCVIGAVLVAKLSYRGGDRRVTALLVAITLLSFPVLHDAYLGQSNELLFFLLAAAFFLIERNNRWTAGLFLGFAVVFKVTPLAIVGLLLLRKEWRTVLSTFICAGVLTLYTASQLGFKVILTYFTEELARAQAQIAAAGGLPGNSSVRGVLQTLSESLGMPASAAALRLTSTLFAALICLFACYLVLRRSRDNRTVFALACMTMLLAAPVLEPIHMVIALIPLVILIGTALEQTDLQLSAITPRTELLLLAIATLLLFFLERSATYAVSAFLTYALCVARYFPPAAVFARTARNGPGRLDSRVL
;
A
#
# COMPACT_ATOMS: atom_id res chain seq x y z
N MET A 1 5.38 2.45 -44.96
CA MET A 1 6.43 1.50 -44.58
C MET A 1 7.43 2.07 -43.54
N LEU A 2 7.84 3.34 -43.61
CA LEU A 2 8.78 3.93 -42.64
C LEU A 2 8.23 3.97 -41.20
N ASN A 3 6.96 4.36 -41.02
CA ASN A 3 6.32 4.45 -39.70
C ASN A 3 6.12 3.08 -39.01
N ALA A 4 5.92 2.00 -39.78
CA ALA A 4 5.85 0.65 -39.23
C ALA A 4 7.19 0.13 -38.72
N ARG A 5 8.31 0.52 -39.38
CA ARG A 5 9.68 0.16 -38.95
C ARG A 5 10.12 0.96 -37.71
N VAL A 6 9.69 2.19 -37.55
CA VAL A 6 9.96 3.00 -36.36
C VAL A 6 9.20 2.46 -35.14
N GLY A 7 7.94 2.07 -35.30
CA GLY A 7 7.14 1.44 -34.27
C GLY A 7 7.70 0.08 -33.82
N ALA A 8 8.18 -0.75 -34.77
CA ALA A 8 8.79 -2.05 -34.45
C ALA A 8 10.13 -1.90 -33.66
N ARG A 9 10.96 -0.93 -34.03
CA ARG A 9 12.21 -0.64 -33.29
C ARG A 9 11.96 -0.13 -31.88
N SER A 10 10.94 0.70 -31.66
CA SER A 10 10.60 1.20 -30.32
C SER A 10 10.06 0.07 -29.44
N ALA A 11 9.25 -0.84 -29.97
CA ALA A 11 8.77 -2.02 -29.24
C ALA A 11 9.90 -2.98 -28.88
N GLU A 12 10.88 -3.16 -29.76
CA GLU A 12 12.05 -3.99 -29.50
C GLU A 12 12.96 -3.39 -28.41
N THR A 13 13.18 -2.08 -28.45
CA THR A 13 13.95 -1.36 -27.41
C THR A 13 13.28 -1.49 -26.03
N VAL A 14 11.95 -1.38 -25.96
CA VAL A 14 11.18 -1.56 -24.71
C VAL A 14 11.29 -3.00 -24.21
N ARG A 15 11.24 -4.01 -25.10
CA ARG A 15 11.42 -5.42 -24.73
C ARG A 15 12.83 -5.72 -24.19
N VAL A 16 13.87 -5.17 -24.83
CA VAL A 16 15.27 -5.33 -24.39
C VAL A 16 15.47 -4.66 -23.04
N PHE A 17 14.92 -3.46 -22.84
CA PHE A 17 14.99 -2.75 -21.56
C PHE A 17 14.24 -3.49 -20.46
N ALA A 18 13.04 -4.00 -20.75
CA ALA A 18 12.26 -4.82 -19.80
C ALA A 18 13.01 -6.11 -19.43
N ALA A 19 13.63 -6.80 -20.41
CA ALA A 19 14.46 -7.98 -20.17
C ALA A 19 15.70 -7.66 -19.33
N PHE A 20 16.34 -6.52 -19.56
CA PHE A 20 17.48 -6.04 -18.76
C PHE A 20 17.04 -5.76 -17.31
N LEU A 21 15.94 -5.04 -17.10
CA LEU A 21 15.38 -4.82 -15.76
C LEU A 21 15.04 -6.13 -15.03
N MET A 22 14.52 -7.13 -15.77
CA MET A 22 14.28 -8.47 -15.22
C MET A 22 15.55 -9.14 -14.72
N LEU A 23 16.61 -9.12 -15.54
CA LEU A 23 17.89 -9.71 -15.17
C LEU A 23 18.53 -9.01 -13.96
N VAL A 24 18.49 -7.68 -13.94
CA VAL A 24 18.98 -6.89 -12.80
C VAL A 24 18.16 -7.16 -11.55
N ALA A 25 16.83 -7.17 -11.65
CA ALA A 25 15.93 -7.48 -10.53
C ALA A 25 16.16 -8.90 -10.03
N MET A 26 16.26 -9.90 -10.91
CA MET A 26 16.53 -11.30 -10.53
C MET A 26 17.91 -11.48 -9.89
N GLY A 27 18.95 -10.86 -10.45
CA GLY A 27 20.30 -10.91 -9.88
C GLY A 27 20.35 -10.27 -8.50
N PHE A 28 19.69 -9.14 -8.33
CA PHE A 28 19.60 -8.45 -7.06
C PHE A 28 18.77 -9.23 -6.03
N LEU A 29 17.69 -9.88 -6.48
CA LEU A 29 16.93 -10.80 -5.62
C LEU A 29 17.80 -11.94 -5.11
N ALA A 30 18.52 -12.62 -6.00
CA ALA A 30 19.36 -13.74 -5.62
C ALA A 30 20.38 -13.29 -4.54
N ILE A 31 21.02 -12.13 -4.74
CA ILE A 31 21.93 -11.54 -3.74
C ILE A 31 21.18 -11.22 -2.44
N ARG A 32 20.02 -10.63 -2.53
CA ARG A 32 19.24 -10.25 -1.34
C ARG A 32 18.66 -11.46 -0.59
N MET A 33 18.19 -12.47 -1.30
CA MET A 33 17.74 -13.73 -0.68
C MET A 33 18.89 -14.41 0.05
N VAL A 34 20.11 -14.39 -0.49
CA VAL A 34 21.29 -14.91 0.20
C VAL A 34 21.60 -14.06 1.44
N ILE A 35 21.54 -12.74 1.34
CA ILE A 35 21.79 -11.83 2.47
C ILE A 35 20.70 -11.98 3.54
N VAL A 36 19.43 -11.95 3.17
CA VAL A 36 18.30 -12.11 4.11
C VAL A 36 18.31 -13.50 4.73
N TYR A 37 18.55 -14.55 3.94
CA TYR A 37 18.66 -15.90 4.44
C TYR A 37 19.83 -16.04 5.44
N HIS A 38 20.99 -15.50 5.11
CA HIS A 38 22.16 -15.51 5.99
C HIS A 38 21.91 -14.68 7.26
N TYR A 39 21.32 -13.50 7.12
CA TYR A 39 20.95 -12.64 8.24
C TYR A 39 19.89 -13.28 9.14
N VAL A 40 18.82 -13.83 8.56
CA VAL A 40 17.77 -14.53 9.32
C VAL A 40 18.31 -15.77 10.03
N LEU A 41 19.18 -16.55 9.39
CA LEU A 41 19.79 -17.74 10.02
C LEU A 41 20.78 -17.34 11.12
N ALA A 42 21.67 -16.37 10.86
CA ALA A 42 22.64 -15.90 11.84
C ALA A 42 21.96 -15.20 13.02
N TYR A 43 20.95 -14.37 12.74
CA TYR A 43 20.18 -13.70 13.77
C TYR A 43 19.35 -14.70 14.60
N ARG A 44 18.80 -15.73 13.97
CA ARG A 44 18.04 -16.80 14.61
C ARG A 44 18.89 -17.67 15.51
N ALA A 45 20.13 -17.95 15.11
CA ALA A 45 21.07 -18.72 15.93
C ALA A 45 21.44 -18.00 17.23
N ASN A 46 21.52 -16.66 17.19
CA ASN A 46 21.94 -15.84 18.33
C ASN A 46 20.76 -15.19 19.08
N HIS A 47 19.58 -15.08 18.47
CA HIS A 47 18.40 -14.41 19.02
C HIS A 47 17.12 -15.16 18.62
N PRO A 48 16.82 -16.32 19.23
CA PRO A 48 15.66 -17.14 18.87
C PRO A 48 14.31 -16.41 19.03
N GLN A 49 14.30 -15.32 19.77
CA GLN A 49 13.13 -14.51 20.11
C GLN A 49 13.23 -13.07 19.56
N ALA A 50 13.76 -12.93 18.35
CA ALA A 50 13.91 -11.61 17.72
C ALA A 50 12.60 -10.81 17.70
N PHE A 51 12.72 -9.51 17.97
CA PHE A 51 11.62 -8.55 17.81
C PHE A 51 10.94 -8.69 16.46
N SER A 52 9.64 -8.67 16.46
CA SER A 52 8.82 -8.73 15.26
C SER A 52 7.46 -8.13 15.59
N ASP A 53 6.91 -7.35 14.67
CA ASP A 53 5.59 -6.74 14.83
C ASP A 53 4.48 -7.79 14.97
N PHE A 54 4.70 -9.00 14.46
CA PHE A 54 3.80 -10.13 14.71
C PHE A 54 3.62 -10.41 16.20
N ASN A 55 4.59 -10.11 17.06
CA ASN A 55 4.46 -10.33 18.51
C ASN A 55 3.35 -9.45 19.11
N PHE A 56 3.11 -8.25 18.57
CA PHE A 56 1.97 -7.40 18.96
C PHE A 56 0.63 -8.02 18.58
N TYR A 57 0.56 -8.62 17.38
CA TYR A 57 -0.63 -9.33 16.93
C TYR A 57 -0.90 -10.54 17.80
N TYR A 58 0.14 -11.34 18.04
CA TYR A 58 0.01 -12.54 18.83
C TYR A 58 -0.42 -12.25 20.27
N TYR A 59 0.09 -11.17 20.89
CA TYR A 59 -0.40 -10.68 22.17
C TYR A 59 -1.90 -10.36 22.11
N ALA A 60 -2.35 -9.61 21.14
CA ALA A 60 -3.75 -9.25 20.97
C ALA A 60 -4.63 -10.50 20.73
N PHE A 61 -4.15 -11.48 19.94
CA PHE A 61 -4.83 -12.76 19.72
C PHE A 61 -5.00 -13.55 21.01
N GLN A 62 -3.94 -13.61 21.83
CA GLN A 62 -4.01 -14.27 23.15
C GLN A 62 -4.96 -13.54 24.10
N SER A 63 -4.94 -12.20 24.11
CA SER A 63 -5.85 -11.42 24.96
C SER A 63 -7.30 -11.71 24.65
N VAL A 64 -7.65 -11.78 23.35
CA VAL A 64 -9.00 -12.15 22.91
C VAL A 64 -9.36 -13.58 23.29
N LEU A 65 -8.45 -14.52 23.12
CA LEU A 65 -8.71 -15.95 23.35
C LEU A 65 -8.86 -16.27 24.83
N ASN A 66 -8.02 -15.68 25.68
CA ASN A 66 -7.94 -15.99 27.10
C ASN A 66 -8.95 -15.19 27.96
N ALA A 67 -9.30 -13.98 27.51
CA ALA A 67 -10.19 -13.09 28.25
C ALA A 67 -11.17 -12.35 27.30
N PRO A 68 -12.06 -13.07 26.61
CA PRO A 68 -12.97 -12.44 25.64
C PRO A 68 -13.91 -11.43 26.29
N HIS A 69 -14.20 -11.56 27.59
CA HIS A 69 -15.03 -10.63 28.36
C HIS A 69 -14.30 -9.38 28.86
N ASP A 70 -12.94 -9.37 28.78
CA ASP A 70 -12.11 -8.20 29.08
C ASP A 70 -11.27 -7.80 27.89
N ALA A 71 -11.95 -7.43 26.82
CA ALA A 71 -11.30 -7.03 25.56
C ALA A 71 -10.48 -5.72 25.68
N SER A 72 -10.56 -5.00 26.82
CA SER A 72 -9.69 -3.85 27.10
C SER A 72 -8.22 -4.25 27.20
N LEU A 73 -7.93 -5.52 27.54
CA LEU A 73 -6.57 -6.07 27.58
C LEU A 73 -5.83 -5.98 26.24
N ILE A 74 -6.56 -6.02 25.12
CA ILE A 74 -5.97 -5.89 23.77
C ILE A 74 -5.08 -4.64 23.66
N TYR A 75 -5.48 -3.55 24.32
CA TYR A 75 -4.83 -2.24 24.27
C TYR A 75 -4.04 -1.89 25.54
N ASN A 76 -3.82 -2.85 26.43
CA ASN A 76 -3.05 -2.66 27.65
C ASN A 76 -1.56 -2.72 27.36
N ASN A 77 -0.90 -1.56 27.30
CA ASN A 77 0.53 -1.46 27.00
C ASN A 77 1.43 -2.09 28.08
N GLU A 78 1.04 -2.03 29.37
CA GLU A 78 1.85 -2.63 30.44
C GLU A 78 1.89 -4.16 30.30
N GLN A 79 0.76 -4.78 30.01
CA GLN A 79 0.69 -6.22 29.76
C GLN A 79 1.36 -6.61 28.46
N LEU A 80 1.27 -5.79 27.40
CA LEU A 80 2.00 -6.00 26.17
C LEU A 80 3.52 -6.01 26.42
N VAL A 81 4.04 -5.03 27.17
CA VAL A 81 5.47 -4.96 27.54
C VAL A 81 5.88 -6.17 28.37
N ALA A 82 5.06 -6.55 29.38
CA ALA A 82 5.32 -7.73 30.19
C ALA A 82 5.36 -9.01 29.37
N PHE A 83 4.44 -9.14 28.40
CA PHE A 83 4.40 -10.26 27.46
C PHE A 83 5.66 -10.31 26.58
N LEU A 84 6.08 -9.19 26.00
CA LEU A 84 7.28 -9.09 25.15
C LEU A 84 8.56 -9.43 25.96
N ASN A 85 8.67 -8.90 27.15
CA ASN A 85 9.78 -9.23 28.06
C ASN A 85 9.80 -10.73 28.42
N GLY A 86 8.61 -11.34 28.61
CA GLY A 86 8.48 -12.78 28.83
C GLY A 86 8.93 -13.63 27.63
N LEU A 87 8.88 -13.07 26.42
CA LEU A 87 9.46 -13.68 25.21
C LEU A 87 10.96 -13.41 25.05
N GLY A 88 11.59 -12.64 25.96
CA GLY A 88 13.00 -12.23 25.85
C GLY A 88 13.26 -11.13 24.83
N VAL A 89 12.22 -10.42 24.39
CA VAL A 89 12.36 -9.30 23.45
C VAL A 89 12.88 -8.08 24.19
N ASN A 90 13.91 -7.42 23.63
CA ASN A 90 14.37 -6.14 24.17
C ASN A 90 13.38 -5.04 23.81
N THR A 91 12.78 -4.42 24.84
CA THR A 91 11.72 -3.41 24.69
C THR A 91 12.21 -1.99 24.93
N VAL A 92 13.52 -1.78 25.14
CA VAL A 92 14.09 -0.48 25.48
C VAL A 92 14.20 0.40 24.23
N GLY A 93 13.53 1.55 24.25
CA GLY A 93 13.60 2.56 23.20
C GLY A 93 12.61 2.36 22.03
N ASP A 94 11.81 1.32 22.05
CA ASP A 94 10.83 1.05 21.01
C ASP A 94 9.43 1.60 21.34
N ILE A 95 8.66 1.92 20.29
CA ILE A 95 7.24 2.26 20.42
C ILE A 95 6.44 0.96 20.45
N LEU A 96 6.04 0.57 21.66
CA LEU A 96 5.33 -0.68 21.88
C LEU A 96 3.84 -0.42 21.97
N ILE A 97 3.12 -0.59 20.87
CA ILE A 97 1.69 -0.36 20.84
C ILE A 97 0.99 -1.27 19.83
N TYR A 98 -0.11 -1.88 20.25
CA TYR A 98 -1.04 -2.52 19.33
C TYR A 98 -2.03 -1.48 18.80
N CYS A 99 -2.01 -1.21 17.49
CA CYS A 99 -2.79 -0.13 16.87
C CYS A 99 -3.87 -0.61 15.88
N TYR A 100 -4.15 -1.92 15.83
CA TYR A 100 -5.15 -2.49 14.93
C TYR A 100 -6.54 -2.55 15.57
N PRO A 101 -7.62 -2.51 14.73
CA PRO A 101 -8.98 -2.66 15.24
C PRO A 101 -9.21 -4.02 15.93
N PRO A 102 -10.14 -4.11 16.90
CA PRO A 102 -10.42 -5.36 17.64
C PRO A 102 -10.90 -6.49 16.73
N HIS A 103 -11.52 -6.17 15.59
CA HIS A 103 -11.89 -7.12 14.55
C HIS A 103 -10.71 -7.97 14.08
N PHE A 104 -9.55 -7.33 13.87
CA PHE A 104 -8.33 -8.01 13.44
C PHE A 104 -7.88 -9.02 14.50
N ALA A 105 -7.84 -8.61 15.76
CA ALA A 105 -7.50 -9.49 16.86
C ALA A 105 -8.45 -10.69 16.96
N LEU A 106 -9.76 -10.47 16.85
CA LEU A 106 -10.77 -11.54 16.96
C LEU A 106 -10.66 -12.54 15.79
N ILE A 107 -10.57 -12.06 14.55
CA ILE A 107 -10.57 -12.93 13.37
C ILE A 107 -9.34 -13.84 13.36
N PHE A 108 -8.19 -13.33 13.79
CA PHE A 108 -6.94 -14.09 13.82
C PHE A 108 -6.60 -14.69 15.19
N SER A 109 -7.45 -14.53 16.20
CA SER A 109 -7.25 -15.14 17.53
C SER A 109 -7.03 -16.65 17.51
N PRO A 110 -7.57 -17.47 16.57
CA PRO A 110 -7.26 -18.91 16.52
C PRO A 110 -5.77 -19.22 16.33
N LEU A 111 -4.97 -18.29 15.81
CA LEU A 111 -3.52 -18.45 15.73
C LEU A 111 -2.86 -18.53 17.12
N ALA A 112 -3.50 -17.99 18.15
CA ALA A 112 -2.99 -18.06 19.51
C ALA A 112 -3.14 -19.46 20.17
N TRP A 113 -3.82 -20.42 19.52
CA TRP A 113 -3.76 -21.83 19.92
C TRP A 113 -2.41 -22.48 19.60
N LEU A 114 -1.64 -21.89 18.69
CA LEU A 114 -0.31 -22.36 18.32
C LEU A 114 0.75 -21.66 19.17
N PRO A 115 1.91 -22.29 19.43
CA PRO A 115 3.05 -21.59 20.03
C PRO A 115 3.44 -20.34 19.18
N PRO A 116 3.98 -19.27 19.80
CA PRO A 116 4.23 -17.98 19.11
C PRO A 116 5.02 -18.13 17.80
N PHE A 117 6.05 -18.95 17.79
CA PHE A 117 6.87 -19.20 16.61
C PHE A 117 6.09 -19.90 15.49
N THR A 118 5.30 -20.93 15.82
CA THR A 118 4.48 -21.66 14.85
C THR A 118 3.38 -20.76 14.29
N ALA A 119 2.74 -19.97 15.15
CA ALA A 119 1.75 -18.97 14.74
C ALA A 119 2.35 -17.95 13.77
N LYS A 120 3.55 -17.43 14.05
CA LYS A 120 4.28 -16.53 13.15
C LYS A 120 4.57 -17.19 11.80
N LEU A 121 5.03 -18.45 11.81
CA LEU A 121 5.32 -19.17 10.57
C LEU A 121 4.06 -19.37 9.71
N VAL A 122 2.94 -19.74 10.33
CA VAL A 122 1.65 -19.86 9.65
C VAL A 122 1.20 -18.51 9.07
N TRP A 123 1.31 -17.43 9.88
CA TRP A 123 0.95 -16.09 9.48
C TRP A 123 1.76 -15.60 8.27
N VAL A 124 3.09 -15.70 8.33
CA VAL A 124 3.98 -15.24 7.24
C VAL A 124 3.76 -16.08 5.98
N SER A 125 3.59 -17.41 6.12
CA SER A 125 3.32 -18.28 4.98
C SER A 125 1.99 -17.95 4.31
N MET A 126 0.93 -17.73 5.09
CA MET A 126 -0.37 -17.31 4.59
C MET A 126 -0.27 -15.96 3.87
N SER A 127 0.37 -14.97 4.50
CA SER A 127 0.55 -13.63 3.92
C SER A 127 1.33 -13.69 2.62
N ALA A 128 2.41 -14.48 2.54
CA ALA A 128 3.20 -14.66 1.32
C ALA A 128 2.36 -15.29 0.18
N ILE A 129 1.56 -16.32 0.47
CA ILE A 129 0.66 -16.92 -0.52
C ILE A 129 -0.34 -15.88 -1.05
N LEU A 130 -0.96 -15.11 -0.15
CA LEU A 130 -1.91 -14.06 -0.50
C LEU A 130 -1.22 -12.94 -1.31
N CYS A 131 0.01 -12.56 -0.94
CA CYS A 131 0.81 -11.60 -1.68
C CYS A 131 1.08 -12.07 -3.13
N VAL A 132 1.47 -13.33 -3.32
CA VAL A 132 1.66 -13.91 -4.67
C VAL A 132 0.36 -13.86 -5.49
N ILE A 133 -0.77 -14.26 -4.89
CA ILE A 133 -2.08 -14.18 -5.56
C ILE A 133 -2.38 -12.72 -5.92
N GLY A 134 -2.21 -11.79 -4.98
CA GLY A 134 -2.41 -10.36 -5.19
C GLY A 134 -1.53 -9.81 -6.31
N ALA A 135 -0.25 -10.17 -6.35
CA ALA A 135 0.70 -9.77 -7.40
C ALA A 135 0.25 -10.24 -8.80
N VAL A 136 -0.22 -11.49 -8.90
CA VAL A 136 -0.79 -12.02 -10.16
C VAL A 136 -2.05 -11.26 -10.57
N LEU A 137 -2.95 -10.93 -9.61
CA LEU A 137 -4.17 -10.18 -9.89
C LEU A 137 -3.84 -8.76 -10.38
N VAL A 138 -2.92 -8.06 -9.72
CA VAL A 138 -2.48 -6.72 -10.13
C VAL A 138 -1.80 -6.75 -11.49
N ALA A 139 -0.92 -7.73 -11.75
CA ALA A 139 -0.26 -7.87 -13.06
C ALA A 139 -1.28 -8.08 -14.19
N LYS A 140 -2.30 -8.94 -13.97
CA LYS A 140 -3.39 -9.16 -14.95
C LYS A 140 -4.31 -7.94 -15.11
N LEU A 141 -4.51 -7.15 -14.05
CA LEU A 141 -5.24 -5.90 -14.10
C LEU A 141 -4.47 -4.85 -14.92
N SER A 142 -3.15 -4.83 -14.76
CA SER A 142 -2.26 -3.80 -15.30
C SER A 142 -1.95 -4.00 -16.78
N TYR A 143 -1.76 -5.25 -17.21
CA TYR A 143 -1.34 -5.59 -18.56
C TYR A 143 -2.30 -6.59 -19.23
N ARG A 144 -2.91 -6.19 -20.34
CA ARG A 144 -3.88 -6.97 -21.12
C ARG A 144 -3.28 -7.54 -22.42
N GLY A 145 -2.01 -7.22 -22.71
CA GLY A 145 -1.35 -7.57 -23.97
C GLY A 145 -1.07 -9.07 -24.19
N GLY A 146 -1.38 -9.93 -23.21
CA GLY A 146 -1.29 -11.40 -23.33
C GLY A 146 0.13 -11.97 -23.25
N ASP A 147 1.19 -11.17 -23.26
CA ASP A 147 2.56 -11.66 -23.12
C ASP A 147 2.84 -12.07 -21.67
N ARG A 148 3.03 -13.38 -21.47
CA ARG A 148 3.32 -13.97 -20.15
C ARG A 148 4.62 -13.44 -19.53
N ARG A 149 5.59 -13.00 -20.34
CA ARG A 149 6.88 -12.46 -19.86
C ARG A 149 6.67 -11.13 -19.17
N VAL A 150 5.82 -10.26 -19.74
CA VAL A 150 5.46 -8.97 -19.11
C VAL A 150 4.71 -9.21 -17.81
N THR A 151 3.74 -10.14 -17.80
CA THR A 151 3.02 -10.52 -16.58
C THR A 151 4.00 -11.04 -15.51
N ALA A 152 4.94 -11.91 -15.87
CA ALA A 152 5.96 -12.42 -14.96
C ALA A 152 6.87 -11.31 -14.42
N LEU A 153 7.25 -10.36 -15.27
CA LEU A 153 8.03 -9.17 -14.86
C LEU A 153 7.27 -8.36 -13.80
N LEU A 154 6.00 -8.06 -14.02
CA LEU A 154 5.19 -7.28 -13.09
C LEU A 154 5.01 -8.00 -11.74
N VAL A 155 4.81 -9.32 -11.76
CA VAL A 155 4.79 -10.15 -10.55
C VAL A 155 6.15 -10.10 -9.85
N ALA A 156 7.25 -10.25 -10.59
CA ALA A 156 8.60 -10.18 -10.04
C ALA A 156 8.88 -8.82 -9.39
N ILE A 157 8.55 -7.70 -10.04
CA ILE A 157 8.68 -6.35 -9.47
C ILE A 157 7.97 -6.28 -8.11
N THR A 158 6.77 -6.84 -8.00
CA THR A 158 6.02 -6.84 -6.75
C THR A 158 6.73 -7.65 -5.66
N LEU A 159 6.98 -8.93 -5.94
CA LEU A 159 7.46 -9.88 -4.92
C LEU A 159 8.90 -9.63 -4.47
N LEU A 160 9.73 -9.01 -5.33
CA LEU A 160 11.14 -8.78 -5.08
C LEU A 160 11.44 -7.40 -4.49
N SER A 161 10.42 -6.57 -4.33
CA SER A 161 10.59 -5.25 -3.74
C SER A 161 10.95 -5.34 -2.25
N PHE A 162 11.78 -4.40 -1.79
CA PHE A 162 12.15 -4.36 -0.37
C PHE A 162 10.94 -4.24 0.56
N PRO A 163 9.91 -3.43 0.26
CA PRO A 163 8.72 -3.35 1.10
C PRO A 163 8.08 -4.70 1.41
N VAL A 164 7.93 -5.58 0.41
CA VAL A 164 7.35 -6.92 0.61
C VAL A 164 8.28 -7.79 1.49
N LEU A 165 9.59 -7.79 1.20
CA LEU A 165 10.53 -8.57 2.01
C LEU A 165 10.59 -8.07 3.46
N HIS A 166 10.48 -6.77 3.67
CA HIS A 166 10.51 -6.17 5.01
C HIS A 166 9.21 -6.43 5.78
N ASP A 167 8.05 -6.36 5.10
CA ASP A 167 6.74 -6.72 5.65
C ASP A 167 6.72 -8.17 6.14
N ALA A 168 7.19 -9.10 5.30
CA ALA A 168 7.30 -10.52 5.64
C ALA A 168 8.27 -10.76 6.81
N TYR A 169 9.42 -10.06 6.85
CA TYR A 169 10.39 -10.17 7.93
C TYR A 169 9.79 -9.77 9.29
N LEU A 170 9.10 -8.65 9.34
CA LEU A 170 8.42 -8.16 10.54
C LEU A 170 7.14 -8.98 10.86
N GLY A 171 6.60 -9.71 9.90
CA GLY A 171 5.32 -10.40 10.02
C GLY A 171 4.14 -9.42 10.06
N GLN A 172 4.22 -8.36 9.30
CA GLN A 172 3.19 -7.32 9.18
C GLN A 172 1.98 -7.79 8.37
N SER A 173 0.93 -6.98 8.30
CA SER A 173 -0.35 -7.31 7.64
C SER A 173 -0.56 -6.62 6.28
N ASN A 174 0.45 -5.88 5.77
CA ASN A 174 0.26 -5.12 4.53
C ASN A 174 0.21 -6.02 3.29
N GLU A 175 0.83 -7.21 3.31
CA GLU A 175 0.67 -8.22 2.25
C GLU A 175 -0.78 -8.72 2.15
N LEU A 176 -1.43 -8.96 3.30
CA LEU A 176 -2.85 -9.30 3.36
C LEU A 176 -3.70 -8.15 2.81
N LEU A 177 -3.43 -6.92 3.23
CA LEU A 177 -4.13 -5.73 2.73
C LEU A 177 -3.93 -5.55 1.23
N PHE A 178 -2.71 -5.73 0.73
CA PHE A 178 -2.38 -5.72 -0.70
C PHE A 178 -3.24 -6.70 -1.48
N PHE A 179 -3.34 -7.95 -1.02
CA PHE A 179 -4.20 -8.97 -1.64
C PHE A 179 -5.67 -8.54 -1.65
N LEU A 180 -6.21 -8.06 -0.52
CA LEU A 180 -7.61 -7.65 -0.43
C LEU A 180 -7.93 -6.52 -1.41
N LEU A 181 -7.06 -5.52 -1.52
CA LEU A 181 -7.22 -4.43 -2.47
C LEU A 181 -7.05 -4.90 -3.92
N ALA A 182 -6.05 -5.72 -4.21
CA ALA A 182 -5.82 -6.29 -5.53
C ALA A 182 -7.04 -7.11 -6.01
N ALA A 183 -7.59 -7.95 -5.13
CA ALA A 183 -8.78 -8.74 -5.42
C ALA A 183 -10.01 -7.86 -5.66
N ALA A 184 -10.23 -6.84 -4.81
CA ALA A 184 -11.33 -5.90 -4.98
C ALA A 184 -11.25 -5.18 -6.34
N PHE A 185 -10.08 -4.64 -6.70
CA PHE A 185 -9.90 -3.94 -7.97
C PHE A 185 -10.05 -4.85 -9.19
N PHE A 186 -9.47 -6.06 -9.12
CA PHE A 186 -9.62 -7.05 -10.17
C PHE A 186 -11.09 -7.43 -10.40
N LEU A 187 -11.86 -7.60 -9.34
CA LEU A 187 -13.28 -7.95 -9.40
C LEU A 187 -14.15 -6.79 -9.91
N ILE A 188 -13.85 -5.54 -9.55
CA ILE A 188 -14.53 -4.37 -10.12
C ILE A 188 -14.32 -4.33 -11.64
N GLU A 189 -13.08 -4.56 -12.10
CA GLU A 189 -12.76 -4.60 -13.53
C GLU A 189 -13.48 -5.74 -14.26
N ARG A 190 -13.76 -6.84 -13.56
CA ARG A 190 -14.57 -7.97 -14.06
C ARG A 190 -16.08 -7.78 -13.86
N ASN A 191 -16.51 -6.57 -13.47
CA ASN A 191 -17.91 -6.24 -13.20
C ASN A 191 -18.58 -7.06 -12.07
N ASN A 192 -17.78 -7.71 -11.23
CA ASN A 192 -18.25 -8.44 -10.05
C ASN A 192 -18.20 -7.54 -8.80
N ARG A 193 -19.05 -6.52 -8.79
CA ARG A 193 -19.02 -5.44 -7.82
C ARG A 193 -19.39 -5.85 -6.39
N TRP A 194 -20.31 -6.81 -6.23
CA TRP A 194 -20.70 -7.30 -4.91
C TRP A 194 -19.56 -8.03 -4.20
N THR A 195 -18.92 -8.98 -4.88
CA THR A 195 -17.78 -9.69 -4.32
C THR A 195 -16.59 -8.76 -4.09
N ALA A 196 -16.37 -7.79 -4.97
CA ALA A 196 -15.34 -6.76 -4.76
C ALA A 196 -15.56 -5.98 -3.45
N GLY A 197 -16.81 -5.64 -3.14
CA GLY A 197 -17.16 -4.95 -1.91
C GLY A 197 -16.89 -5.80 -0.65
N LEU A 198 -17.02 -7.13 -0.72
CA LEU A 198 -16.66 -8.00 0.40
C LEU A 198 -15.16 -7.89 0.71
N PHE A 199 -14.29 -8.01 -0.31
CA PHE A 199 -12.83 -7.86 -0.12
C PHE A 199 -12.47 -6.49 0.44
N LEU A 200 -13.11 -5.43 -0.06
CA LEU A 200 -12.88 -4.08 0.43
C LEU A 200 -13.41 -3.88 1.86
N GLY A 201 -14.51 -4.54 2.23
CA GLY A 201 -15.06 -4.55 3.58
C GLY A 201 -14.09 -5.18 4.59
N PHE A 202 -13.48 -6.31 4.26
CA PHE A 202 -12.40 -6.88 5.07
C PHE A 202 -11.21 -5.93 5.18
N ALA A 203 -10.80 -5.29 4.07
CA ALA A 203 -9.70 -4.34 4.07
C ALA A 203 -9.95 -3.18 5.04
N VAL A 204 -11.16 -2.59 5.01
CA VAL A 204 -11.56 -1.47 5.89
C VAL A 204 -11.61 -1.89 7.36
N VAL A 205 -12.10 -3.09 7.64
CA VAL A 205 -12.23 -3.60 9.01
C VAL A 205 -10.87 -3.96 9.60
N PHE A 206 -9.92 -4.42 8.79
CA PHE A 206 -8.56 -4.71 9.25
C PHE A 206 -7.69 -3.46 9.39
N LYS A 207 -7.92 -2.47 8.55
CA LYS A 207 -7.18 -1.20 8.57
C LYS A 207 -8.09 -0.08 8.08
N VAL A 208 -8.21 0.99 8.83
CA VAL A 208 -9.17 2.08 8.53
C VAL A 208 -8.81 2.85 7.24
N THR A 209 -7.54 2.87 6.87
CA THR A 209 -7.04 3.67 5.72
C THR A 209 -7.74 3.39 4.38
N PRO A 210 -8.18 2.15 4.01
CA PRO A 210 -8.94 1.90 2.79
C PRO A 210 -10.27 2.65 2.65
N LEU A 211 -10.80 3.28 3.72
CA LEU A 211 -11.97 4.15 3.60
C LEU A 211 -11.75 5.30 2.60
N ALA A 212 -10.52 5.77 2.41
CA ALA A 212 -10.20 6.74 1.37
C ALA A 212 -10.50 6.21 -0.04
N ILE A 213 -10.24 4.92 -0.28
CA ILE A 213 -10.57 4.24 -1.55
C ILE A 213 -12.09 4.14 -1.71
N VAL A 214 -12.81 3.74 -0.64
CA VAL A 214 -14.29 3.67 -0.65
C VAL A 214 -14.89 5.03 -0.98
N GLY A 215 -14.36 6.12 -0.43
CA GLY A 215 -14.79 7.48 -0.73
C GLY A 215 -14.66 7.84 -2.23
N LEU A 216 -13.54 7.49 -2.86
CA LEU A 216 -13.35 7.73 -4.29
C LEU A 216 -14.23 6.83 -5.17
N LEU A 217 -14.48 5.57 -4.76
CA LEU A 217 -15.43 4.69 -5.44
C LEU A 217 -16.87 5.20 -5.32
N LEU A 218 -17.23 5.82 -4.19
CA LEU A 218 -18.53 6.48 -4.00
C LEU A 218 -18.72 7.62 -5.00
N LEU A 219 -17.69 8.47 -5.19
CA LEU A 219 -17.70 9.54 -6.19
C LEU A 219 -17.81 9.01 -7.63
N ARG A 220 -17.29 7.81 -7.87
CA ARG A 220 -17.40 7.07 -9.15
C ARG A 220 -18.77 6.42 -9.35
N LYS A 221 -19.69 6.56 -8.38
CA LYS A 221 -21.01 5.92 -8.38
C LYS A 221 -20.94 4.38 -8.43
N GLU A 222 -19.88 3.79 -7.87
CA GLU A 222 -19.73 2.34 -7.71
C GLU A 222 -20.57 1.83 -6.53
N TRP A 223 -21.87 2.18 -6.53
CA TRP A 223 -22.82 1.98 -5.41
C TRP A 223 -22.88 0.54 -4.90
N ARG A 224 -22.82 -0.45 -5.82
CA ARG A 224 -22.89 -1.87 -5.44
C ARG A 224 -21.66 -2.29 -4.64
N THR A 225 -20.47 -1.85 -5.05
CA THR A 225 -19.24 -2.13 -4.32
C THR A 225 -19.23 -1.42 -2.97
N VAL A 226 -19.60 -0.15 -2.92
CA VAL A 226 -19.67 0.64 -1.68
C VAL A 226 -20.66 0.05 -0.71
N LEU A 227 -21.90 -0.27 -1.16
CA LEU A 227 -22.94 -0.88 -0.32
C LEU A 227 -22.48 -2.24 0.23
N SER A 228 -21.92 -3.10 -0.63
CA SER A 228 -21.41 -4.40 -0.19
C SER A 228 -20.24 -4.26 0.81
N THR A 229 -19.39 -3.23 0.66
CA THR A 229 -18.32 -2.92 1.61
C THR A 229 -18.89 -2.59 2.99
N PHE A 230 -19.89 -1.72 3.06
CA PHE A 230 -20.50 -1.34 4.33
C PHE A 230 -21.35 -2.48 4.95
N ILE A 231 -22.00 -3.30 4.13
CA ILE A 231 -22.69 -4.51 4.63
C ILE A 231 -21.67 -5.47 5.25
N CYS A 232 -20.58 -5.78 4.54
CA CYS A 232 -19.54 -6.66 5.06
C CYS A 232 -18.91 -6.11 6.35
N ALA A 233 -18.51 -4.83 6.35
CA ALA A 233 -17.95 -4.17 7.53
C ALA A 233 -18.95 -4.16 8.70
N GLY A 234 -20.23 -3.89 8.44
CA GLY A 234 -21.29 -3.91 9.45
C GLY A 234 -21.49 -5.31 10.05
N VAL A 235 -21.55 -6.36 9.23
CA VAL A 235 -21.67 -7.75 9.71
C VAL A 235 -20.46 -8.13 10.57
N LEU A 236 -19.24 -7.81 10.13
CA LEU A 236 -18.03 -8.09 10.91
C LEU A 236 -17.99 -7.29 12.21
N THR A 237 -18.47 -6.04 12.19
CA THR A 237 -18.56 -5.20 13.40
C THR A 237 -19.59 -5.78 14.39
N LEU A 238 -20.75 -6.19 13.91
CA LEU A 238 -21.77 -6.83 14.75
C LEU A 238 -21.26 -8.16 15.32
N TYR A 239 -20.58 -8.96 14.52
CA TYR A 239 -19.93 -10.18 15.01
C TYR A 239 -18.90 -9.88 16.09
N THR A 240 -18.01 -8.89 15.85
CA THR A 240 -17.01 -8.49 16.85
C THR A 240 -17.68 -7.96 18.13
N ALA A 241 -18.73 -7.17 18.00
CA ALA A 241 -19.49 -6.67 19.14
C ALA A 241 -20.17 -7.80 19.94
N SER A 242 -20.65 -8.85 19.28
CA SER A 242 -21.26 -10.01 19.94
C SER A 242 -20.27 -10.84 20.73
N GLN A 243 -19.00 -10.86 20.33
CA GLN A 243 -17.94 -11.65 20.98
C GLN A 243 -17.18 -10.85 22.06
N LEU A 244 -16.85 -9.57 21.78
CA LEU A 244 -15.98 -8.74 22.61
C LEU A 244 -16.70 -7.57 23.29
N GLY A 245 -17.98 -7.38 23.00
CA GLY A 245 -18.76 -6.21 23.42
C GLY A 245 -18.53 -4.99 22.53
N PHE A 246 -19.56 -4.15 22.41
CA PHE A 246 -19.50 -2.93 21.58
C PHE A 246 -18.53 -1.87 22.14
N LYS A 247 -18.33 -1.88 23.46
CA LYS A 247 -17.47 -0.92 24.16
C LYS A 247 -16.04 -0.92 23.60
N VAL A 248 -15.41 -2.08 23.35
CA VAL A 248 -14.04 -2.15 22.86
C VAL A 248 -13.89 -1.54 21.47
N ILE A 249 -14.93 -1.69 20.62
CA ILE A 249 -14.93 -1.08 19.28
C ILE A 249 -15.00 0.44 19.40
N LEU A 250 -15.88 0.94 20.26
CA LEU A 250 -16.01 2.37 20.51
C LEU A 250 -14.71 2.95 21.07
N THR A 251 -14.14 2.34 22.11
CA THR A 251 -12.86 2.73 22.73
C THR A 251 -11.75 2.78 21.69
N TYR A 252 -11.67 1.81 20.77
CA TYR A 252 -10.69 1.85 19.70
C TYR A 252 -10.77 3.15 18.87
N PHE A 253 -11.95 3.52 18.41
CA PHE A 253 -12.10 4.70 17.55
C PHE A 253 -12.04 6.02 18.31
N THR A 254 -12.44 6.07 19.56
CA THR A 254 -12.50 7.33 20.35
C THR A 254 -11.19 7.61 21.11
N GLU A 255 -10.46 6.58 21.51
CA GLU A 255 -9.31 6.69 22.41
C GLU A 255 -8.03 6.08 21.84
N GLU A 256 -8.07 4.79 21.48
CA GLU A 256 -6.86 4.02 21.18
C GLU A 256 -6.16 4.47 19.90
N LEU A 257 -6.94 4.76 18.86
CA LEU A 257 -6.40 5.25 17.58
C LEU A 257 -5.71 6.62 17.79
N ALA A 258 -6.32 7.50 18.56
CA ALA A 258 -5.74 8.81 18.89
C ALA A 258 -4.50 8.67 19.79
N ARG A 259 -4.53 7.76 20.78
CA ARG A 259 -3.40 7.44 21.66
C ARG A 259 -2.21 6.90 20.88
N ALA A 260 -2.44 5.95 19.98
CA ALA A 260 -1.40 5.41 19.12
C ALA A 260 -0.73 6.49 18.26
N GLN A 261 -1.53 7.35 17.63
CA GLN A 261 -1.00 8.48 16.85
C GLN A 261 -0.21 9.47 17.72
N ALA A 262 -0.64 9.73 18.95
CA ALA A 262 0.05 10.62 19.88
C ALA A 262 1.39 10.04 20.33
N GLN A 263 1.46 8.73 20.62
CA GLN A 263 2.71 8.06 21.01
C GLN A 263 3.74 8.04 19.88
N ILE A 264 3.31 7.70 18.67
CA ILE A 264 4.15 7.79 17.46
C ILE A 264 4.65 9.23 17.27
N ALA A 265 3.79 10.21 17.55
CA ALA A 265 4.16 11.62 17.45
C ALA A 265 5.16 12.06 18.52
N ALA A 266 5.03 11.58 19.75
CA ALA A 266 5.89 11.94 20.89
C ALA A 266 7.31 11.35 20.73
N ALA A 267 7.44 10.20 20.08
CA ALA A 267 8.74 9.61 19.78
C ALA A 267 9.52 10.31 18.65
N GLY A 268 9.09 11.50 18.24
CA GLY A 268 9.79 12.28 17.21
C GLY A 268 9.53 11.81 15.77
N GLY A 269 8.54 10.95 15.58
CA GLY A 269 8.31 10.21 14.35
C GLY A 269 9.16 8.93 14.33
N LEU A 270 8.69 7.93 13.63
CA LEU A 270 9.44 6.66 13.49
C LEU A 270 10.68 6.87 12.63
N PRO A 271 11.83 6.27 12.97
CA PRO A 271 12.95 6.16 12.05
C PRO A 271 12.44 5.52 10.75
N GLY A 272 12.63 6.23 9.62
CA GLY A 272 12.13 5.73 8.34
C GLY A 272 10.72 6.20 7.95
N ASN A 273 10.09 7.11 8.68
CA ASN A 273 8.79 7.68 8.29
C ASN A 273 8.90 8.55 7.04
N SER A 274 8.40 8.03 5.92
CA SER A 274 8.37 8.67 4.60
C SER A 274 7.12 9.54 4.37
N SER A 275 6.24 9.70 5.38
CA SER A 275 5.09 10.62 5.27
C SER A 275 5.55 12.06 5.17
N VAL A 276 4.66 12.95 4.73
CA VAL A 276 4.93 14.40 4.70
C VAL A 276 5.39 14.91 6.08
N ARG A 277 4.77 14.39 7.15
CA ARG A 277 5.17 14.73 8.50
C ARG A 277 6.61 14.31 8.80
N GLY A 278 6.99 13.05 8.50
CA GLY A 278 8.34 12.55 8.74
C GLY A 278 9.39 13.29 7.93
N VAL A 279 9.09 13.59 6.67
CA VAL A 279 9.98 14.38 5.78
C VAL A 279 10.17 15.80 6.32
N LEU A 280 9.09 16.49 6.69
CA LEU A 280 9.16 17.85 7.25
C LEU A 280 9.91 17.88 8.58
N GLN A 281 9.72 16.88 9.42
CA GLN A 281 10.44 16.76 10.69
C GLN A 281 11.94 16.60 10.43
N THR A 282 12.34 15.61 9.63
CA THR A 282 13.74 15.36 9.30
C THR A 282 14.40 16.60 8.65
N LEU A 283 13.67 17.28 7.76
CA LEU A 283 14.17 18.50 7.12
C LEU A 283 14.37 19.63 8.14
N SER A 284 13.41 19.87 9.01
CA SER A 284 13.49 20.92 10.03
C SER A 284 14.64 20.68 11.03
N GLU A 285 14.85 19.42 11.42
CA GLU A 285 15.96 19.00 12.27
C GLU A 285 17.32 19.20 11.57
N SER A 286 17.42 18.80 10.27
CA SER A 286 18.64 18.97 9.50
C SER A 286 19.04 20.43 9.24
N LEU A 287 18.07 21.34 9.25
CA LEU A 287 18.27 22.78 9.13
C LEU A 287 18.55 23.46 10.48
N GLY A 288 18.59 22.72 11.59
CA GLY A 288 18.77 23.27 12.92
C GLY A 288 17.57 24.09 13.46
N MET A 289 16.41 23.97 12.82
CA MET A 289 15.16 24.67 13.18
C MET A 289 14.04 23.67 13.45
N PRO A 290 14.06 22.91 14.56
CA PRO A 290 13.10 21.87 14.82
C PRO A 290 11.67 22.44 14.89
N ALA A 291 10.79 21.92 14.02
CA ALA A 291 9.41 22.33 14.00
C ALA A 291 8.63 21.77 15.20
N SER A 292 7.70 22.54 15.75
CA SER A 292 6.86 22.06 16.85
C SER A 292 5.95 20.89 16.40
N ALA A 293 5.65 19.97 17.32
CA ALA A 293 4.74 18.86 17.05
C ALA A 293 3.35 19.32 16.56
N ALA A 294 2.87 20.47 17.04
CA ALA A 294 1.62 21.08 16.61
C ALA A 294 1.70 21.57 15.15
N ALA A 295 2.80 22.24 14.78
CA ALA A 295 3.01 22.69 13.39
C ALA A 295 3.11 21.51 12.43
N LEU A 296 3.87 20.48 12.77
CA LEU A 296 3.99 19.25 11.95
C LEU A 296 2.64 18.55 11.78
N ARG A 297 1.83 18.45 12.86
CA ARG A 297 0.48 17.87 12.79
C ARG A 297 -0.44 18.70 11.91
N LEU A 298 -0.47 20.02 12.09
CA LEU A 298 -1.31 20.90 11.28
C LEU A 298 -0.95 20.81 9.79
N THR A 299 0.34 20.95 9.46
CA THR A 299 0.82 20.91 8.08
C THR A 299 0.52 19.55 7.41
N SER A 300 0.77 18.43 8.11
CA SER A 300 0.46 17.11 7.55
C SER A 300 -1.04 16.89 7.38
N THR A 301 -1.89 17.39 8.28
CA THR A 301 -3.35 17.29 8.15
C THR A 301 -3.87 18.13 6.97
N LEU A 302 -3.38 19.36 6.83
CA LEU A 302 -3.73 20.23 5.70
C LEU A 302 -3.29 19.61 4.36
N PHE A 303 -2.09 19.03 4.33
CA PHE A 303 -1.60 18.32 3.14
C PHE A 303 -2.45 17.09 2.81
N ALA A 304 -2.81 16.28 3.80
CA ALA A 304 -3.69 15.12 3.62
C ALA A 304 -5.07 15.54 3.07
N ALA A 305 -5.66 16.61 3.64
CA ALA A 305 -6.92 17.18 3.15
C ALA A 305 -6.78 17.66 1.70
N LEU A 306 -5.70 18.38 1.38
CA LEU A 306 -5.45 18.88 0.02
C LEU A 306 -5.34 17.74 -1.00
N ILE A 307 -4.56 16.69 -0.69
CA ILE A 307 -4.41 15.51 -1.57
C ILE A 307 -5.76 14.80 -1.76
N CYS A 308 -6.54 14.60 -0.70
CA CYS A 308 -7.86 14.00 -0.80
C CYS A 308 -8.82 14.84 -1.65
N LEU A 309 -8.90 16.14 -1.40
CA LEU A 309 -9.75 17.07 -2.18
C LEU A 309 -9.33 17.10 -3.65
N PHE A 310 -8.03 17.10 -3.92
CA PHE A 310 -7.53 17.09 -5.30
C PHE A 310 -7.84 15.77 -6.01
N ALA A 311 -7.70 14.63 -5.34
CA ALA A 311 -8.11 13.34 -5.89
C ALA A 311 -9.62 13.29 -6.17
N CYS A 312 -10.45 13.80 -5.26
CA CYS A 312 -11.90 13.95 -5.47
C CYS A 312 -12.20 14.83 -6.68
N TYR A 313 -11.53 15.97 -6.80
CA TYR A 313 -11.68 16.87 -7.96
C TYR A 313 -11.34 16.15 -9.27
N LEU A 314 -10.21 15.43 -9.34
CA LEU A 314 -9.81 14.70 -10.54
C LEU A 314 -10.83 13.62 -10.91
N VAL A 315 -11.29 12.83 -9.94
CA VAL A 315 -12.26 11.75 -10.17
C VAL A 315 -13.62 12.28 -10.63
N LEU A 316 -14.06 13.44 -10.11
CA LEU A 316 -15.34 14.06 -10.48
C LEU A 316 -15.30 14.77 -11.83
N ARG A 317 -14.19 15.42 -12.14
CA ARG A 317 -14.08 16.28 -13.31
C ARG A 317 -13.54 15.59 -14.56
N ARG A 318 -12.88 14.44 -14.40
CA ARG A 318 -12.21 13.76 -15.50
C ARG A 318 -12.51 12.27 -15.48
N SER A 319 -13.26 11.82 -16.49
CA SER A 319 -13.48 10.38 -16.67
C SER A 319 -12.16 9.71 -17.05
N ARG A 320 -11.79 8.66 -16.33
CA ARG A 320 -10.65 7.81 -16.62
C ARG A 320 -11.03 6.35 -16.40
N ASP A 321 -10.23 5.46 -16.96
CA ASP A 321 -10.39 4.02 -16.75
C ASP A 321 -10.19 3.65 -15.26
N ASN A 322 -10.75 2.52 -14.89
CA ASN A 322 -10.70 2.07 -13.50
C ASN A 322 -9.26 1.93 -13.00
N ARG A 323 -8.32 1.47 -13.83
CA ARG A 323 -6.91 1.29 -13.47
C ARG A 323 -6.26 2.59 -12.99
N THR A 324 -6.49 3.67 -13.72
CA THR A 324 -5.99 5.01 -13.34
C THR A 324 -6.62 5.50 -12.03
N VAL A 325 -7.92 5.27 -11.83
CA VAL A 325 -8.61 5.63 -10.58
C VAL A 325 -8.09 4.80 -9.40
N PHE A 326 -7.88 3.51 -9.58
CA PHE A 326 -7.33 2.64 -8.53
C PHE A 326 -5.90 3.05 -8.14
N ALA A 327 -5.06 3.36 -9.13
CA ALA A 327 -3.72 3.86 -8.88
C ALA A 327 -3.74 5.15 -8.07
N LEU A 328 -4.56 6.13 -8.47
CA LEU A 328 -4.72 7.38 -7.73
C LEU A 328 -5.27 7.15 -6.31
N ALA A 329 -6.25 6.26 -6.15
CA ALA A 329 -6.87 5.97 -4.86
C ALA A 329 -5.88 5.37 -3.86
N CYS A 330 -5.06 4.41 -4.27
CA CYS A 330 -4.02 3.82 -3.43
C CYS A 330 -2.97 4.86 -3.02
N MET A 331 -2.50 5.70 -3.95
CA MET A 331 -1.52 6.73 -3.63
C MET A 331 -2.10 7.83 -2.74
N THR A 332 -3.36 8.21 -2.95
CA THR A 332 -4.06 9.17 -2.08
C THR A 332 -4.15 8.62 -0.65
N MET A 333 -4.54 7.36 -0.49
CA MET A 333 -4.61 6.68 0.80
C MET A 333 -3.25 6.69 1.52
N LEU A 334 -2.17 6.38 0.80
CA LEU A 334 -0.82 6.31 1.37
C LEU A 334 -0.29 7.68 1.76
N LEU A 335 -0.40 8.67 0.87
CA LEU A 335 0.15 10.00 1.10
C LEU A 335 -0.67 10.83 2.11
N ALA A 336 -1.95 10.52 2.29
CA ALA A 336 -2.77 11.12 3.34
C ALA A 336 -2.51 10.51 4.73
N ALA A 337 -1.80 9.40 4.82
CA ALA A 337 -1.50 8.75 6.09
C ALA A 337 -0.47 9.56 6.89
N PRO A 338 -0.63 9.71 8.22
CA PRO A 338 0.32 10.43 9.07
C PRO A 338 1.65 9.69 9.25
N VAL A 339 1.66 8.39 8.97
CA VAL A 339 2.83 7.50 9.04
C VAL A 339 2.91 6.70 7.75
N LEU A 340 4.06 6.75 7.12
CA LEU A 340 4.38 5.99 5.90
C LEU A 340 5.77 5.37 6.05
N GLU A 341 5.80 4.12 6.46
CA GLU A 341 7.02 3.32 6.61
C GLU A 341 7.25 2.46 5.37
N PRO A 342 8.44 1.86 5.22
CA PRO A 342 8.74 0.95 4.12
C PRO A 342 7.70 -0.16 3.93
N ILE A 343 7.19 -0.72 5.02
CA ILE A 343 6.15 -1.77 5.01
C ILE A 343 4.82 -1.29 4.38
N HIS A 344 4.46 -0.03 4.54
CA HIS A 344 3.26 0.53 3.93
C HIS A 344 3.39 0.67 2.40
N MET A 345 4.64 0.77 1.89
CA MET A 345 4.92 0.87 0.46
C MET A 345 4.58 -0.42 -0.32
N VAL A 346 4.27 -1.54 0.36
CA VAL A 346 3.66 -2.72 -0.26
C VAL A 346 2.40 -2.33 -1.05
N ILE A 347 1.61 -1.39 -0.54
CA ILE A 347 0.41 -0.91 -1.23
C ILE A 347 0.75 -0.01 -2.42
N ALA A 348 1.87 0.72 -2.39
CA ALA A 348 2.33 1.53 -3.51
C ALA A 348 2.71 0.70 -4.75
N LEU A 349 2.95 -0.60 -4.58
CA LEU A 349 3.20 -1.51 -5.70
C LEU A 349 1.96 -1.69 -6.59
N ILE A 350 0.74 -1.55 -6.08
CA ILE A 350 -0.49 -1.59 -6.89
C ILE A 350 -0.45 -0.49 -7.97
N PRO A 351 -0.38 0.81 -7.61
CA PRO A 351 -0.32 1.88 -8.61
C PRO A 351 0.92 1.81 -9.49
N LEU A 352 2.09 1.49 -8.93
CA LEU A 352 3.33 1.38 -9.68
C LEU A 352 3.23 0.33 -10.79
N VAL A 353 2.76 -0.88 -10.45
CA VAL A 353 2.58 -1.98 -11.41
C VAL A 353 1.49 -1.66 -12.44
N ILE A 354 0.40 -0.99 -12.03
CA ILE A 354 -0.63 -0.52 -12.96
C ILE A 354 -0.03 0.47 -13.98
N LEU A 355 0.75 1.44 -13.53
CA LEU A 355 1.38 2.43 -14.40
C LEU A 355 2.39 1.79 -15.35
N ILE A 356 3.24 0.88 -14.86
CA ILE A 356 4.20 0.14 -15.70
C ILE A 356 3.48 -0.72 -16.73
N GLY A 357 2.50 -1.53 -16.30
CA GLY A 357 1.76 -2.43 -17.19
C GLY A 357 1.04 -1.68 -18.29
N THR A 358 0.34 -0.59 -17.94
CA THR A 358 -0.35 0.26 -18.92
C THR A 358 0.63 1.01 -19.83
N ALA A 359 1.79 1.45 -19.35
CA ALA A 359 2.82 2.06 -20.20
C ALA A 359 3.41 1.06 -21.20
N LEU A 360 3.54 -0.22 -20.82
CA LEU A 360 4.01 -1.30 -21.69
C LEU A 360 2.94 -1.75 -22.71
N GLU A 361 1.64 -1.55 -22.45
CA GLU A 361 0.57 -1.79 -23.42
C GLU A 361 0.57 -0.77 -24.57
N GLN A 362 1.02 0.45 -24.28
CA GLN A 362 0.86 1.60 -25.18
C GLN A 362 2.04 1.73 -26.13
N THR A 363 1.87 1.23 -27.34
CA THR A 363 2.82 1.48 -28.43
C THR A 363 2.56 2.76 -29.19
N ASP A 364 1.32 3.32 -29.20
CA ASP A 364 0.93 4.41 -30.09
C ASP A 364 0.05 5.53 -29.50
N LEU A 365 -0.45 5.42 -28.25
CA LEU A 365 -1.35 6.42 -27.68
C LEU A 365 -0.71 7.17 -26.50
N GLN A 366 -0.47 8.47 -26.69
CA GLN A 366 -0.09 9.37 -25.59
C GLN A 366 -1.30 9.56 -24.65
N LEU A 367 -1.36 8.83 -23.52
CA LEU A 367 -2.43 8.96 -22.52
C LEU A 367 -2.11 9.96 -21.40
N SER A 368 -0.88 10.45 -21.32
CA SER A 368 -0.45 11.37 -20.26
C SER A 368 0.13 12.65 -20.82
N ALA A 369 0.21 13.69 -19.99
CA ALA A 369 0.90 14.94 -20.29
C ALA A 369 2.41 14.74 -20.54
N ILE A 370 2.94 13.56 -20.23
CA ILE A 370 4.35 13.20 -20.31
C ILE A 370 4.58 12.28 -21.51
N THR A 371 5.73 12.37 -22.16
CA THR A 371 6.05 11.43 -23.24
C THR A 371 6.20 10.01 -22.70
N PRO A 372 5.84 8.95 -23.45
CA PRO A 372 5.94 7.55 -22.99
C PRO A 372 7.35 7.16 -22.52
N ARG A 373 8.39 7.71 -23.15
CA ARG A 373 9.79 7.47 -22.74
C ARG A 373 10.11 8.07 -21.39
N THR A 374 9.68 9.32 -21.16
CA THR A 374 9.87 10.00 -19.87
C THR A 374 9.06 9.30 -18.77
N GLU A 375 7.84 8.89 -19.06
CA GLU A 375 7.01 8.14 -18.11
C GLU A 375 7.68 6.82 -17.69
N LEU A 376 8.16 6.02 -18.65
CA LEU A 376 8.88 4.78 -18.36
C LEU A 376 10.19 5.01 -17.57
N LEU A 377 10.94 6.07 -17.87
CA LEU A 377 12.12 6.41 -17.11
C LEU A 377 11.78 6.77 -15.66
N LEU A 378 10.77 7.60 -15.45
CA LEU A 378 10.32 7.98 -14.10
C LEU A 378 9.78 6.79 -13.32
N LEU A 379 9.05 5.88 -13.98
CA LEU A 379 8.59 4.61 -13.39
C LEU A 379 9.77 3.70 -13.02
N ALA A 380 10.79 3.62 -13.86
CA ALA A 380 12.00 2.87 -13.54
C ALA A 380 12.72 3.46 -12.32
N ILE A 381 12.84 4.79 -12.23
CA ILE A 381 13.41 5.47 -11.04
C ILE A 381 12.57 5.16 -9.80
N ALA A 382 11.24 5.32 -9.85
CA ALA A 382 10.36 5.02 -8.73
C ALA A 382 10.51 3.57 -8.25
N THR A 383 10.62 2.62 -9.20
CA THR A 383 10.85 1.21 -8.92
C THR A 383 12.21 0.97 -8.27
N LEU A 384 13.27 1.52 -8.83
CA LEU A 384 14.63 1.39 -8.29
C LEU A 384 14.74 1.91 -6.86
N LEU A 385 14.06 3.01 -6.53
CA LEU A 385 14.04 3.56 -5.18
C LEU A 385 13.39 2.61 -4.16
N LEU A 386 12.48 1.74 -4.58
CA LEU A 386 11.89 0.69 -3.73
C LEU A 386 12.78 -0.54 -3.58
N PHE A 387 13.74 -0.74 -4.48
CA PHE A 387 14.61 -1.93 -4.46
C PHE A 387 15.94 -1.69 -3.74
N PHE A 388 16.54 -0.51 -3.93
CA PHE A 388 17.95 -0.30 -3.60
C PHE A 388 18.24 0.51 -2.34
N LEU A 389 17.27 1.29 -1.82
CA LEU A 389 17.56 2.27 -0.79
C LEU A 389 16.60 2.17 0.40
N GLU A 390 17.17 1.89 1.56
CA GLU A 390 16.46 1.72 2.85
C GLU A 390 16.37 3.05 3.64
N ARG A 391 16.16 4.17 2.96
CA ARG A 391 16.05 5.47 3.61
C ARG A 391 14.66 6.07 3.41
N SER A 392 14.11 6.67 4.46
CA SER A 392 12.79 7.33 4.42
C SER A 392 12.63 8.33 3.28
N ALA A 393 13.68 9.11 2.98
CA ALA A 393 13.64 10.06 1.87
C ALA A 393 13.43 9.38 0.51
N THR A 394 13.97 8.19 0.28
CA THR A 394 13.84 7.49 -1.01
C THR A 394 12.45 6.91 -1.21
N TYR A 395 11.83 6.40 -0.16
CA TYR A 395 10.43 5.96 -0.21
C TYR A 395 9.47 7.14 -0.39
N ALA A 396 9.74 8.28 0.25
CA ALA A 396 8.99 9.51 0.02
C ALA A 396 9.08 9.93 -1.45
N VAL A 397 10.29 9.98 -2.04
CA VAL A 397 10.48 10.32 -3.46
C VAL A 397 9.74 9.34 -4.37
N SER A 398 9.85 8.03 -4.12
CA SER A 398 9.12 7.01 -4.89
C SER A 398 7.60 7.22 -4.80
N ALA A 399 7.07 7.46 -3.59
CA ALA A 399 5.65 7.67 -3.38
C ALA A 399 5.14 8.94 -4.09
N PHE A 400 5.82 10.08 -3.92
CA PHE A 400 5.45 11.32 -4.59
C PHE A 400 5.56 11.24 -6.11
N LEU A 401 6.61 10.60 -6.61
CA LEU A 401 6.80 10.39 -8.05
C LEU A 401 5.68 9.52 -8.62
N THR A 402 5.35 8.42 -7.96
CA THR A 402 4.24 7.54 -8.37
C THR A 402 2.90 8.28 -8.35
N TYR A 403 2.65 9.10 -7.31
CA TYR A 403 1.46 9.93 -7.24
C TYR A 403 1.41 10.96 -8.38
N ALA A 404 2.52 11.66 -8.64
CA ALA A 404 2.60 12.63 -9.74
C ALA A 404 2.32 11.98 -11.10
N LEU A 405 2.82 10.75 -11.33
CA LEU A 405 2.53 9.98 -12.53
C LEU A 405 1.04 9.56 -12.63
N CYS A 406 0.41 9.18 -11.51
CA CYS A 406 -1.03 8.94 -11.46
C CYS A 406 -1.81 10.20 -11.85
N VAL A 407 -1.44 11.35 -11.29
CA VAL A 407 -2.05 12.66 -11.60
C VAL A 407 -1.85 13.04 -13.07
N ALA A 408 -0.62 12.86 -13.59
CA ALA A 408 -0.30 13.21 -14.98
C ALA A 408 -1.21 12.50 -16.00
N ARG A 409 -1.69 11.30 -15.66
CA ARG A 409 -2.65 10.56 -16.50
C ARG A 409 -4.05 11.19 -16.57
N TYR A 410 -4.37 12.10 -15.68
CA TYR A 410 -5.62 12.88 -15.76
C TYR A 410 -5.53 14.07 -16.70
N PHE A 411 -4.33 14.43 -17.20
CA PHE A 411 -4.13 15.55 -18.09
C PHE A 411 -3.75 15.05 -19.50
N PRO A 412 -4.44 15.49 -20.58
CA PRO A 412 -4.07 15.12 -21.92
C PRO A 412 -2.74 15.77 -22.32
N PRO A 413 -1.99 15.17 -23.28
CA PRO A 413 -0.76 15.77 -23.80
C PRO A 413 -0.99 17.16 -24.36
N ALA A 414 -0.02 18.05 -24.18
CA ALA A 414 -0.07 19.43 -24.71
C ALA A 414 -0.34 19.49 -26.23
N ALA A 415 0.11 18.47 -26.98
CA ALA A 415 -0.16 18.33 -28.41
C ALA A 415 -1.65 18.19 -28.77
N VAL A 416 -2.49 17.64 -27.87
CA VAL A 416 -3.93 17.53 -28.07
C VAL A 416 -4.58 18.91 -27.93
N PHE A 417 -4.14 19.73 -26.98
CA PHE A 417 -4.60 21.11 -26.82
C PHE A 417 -4.24 21.99 -28.03
N ALA A 418 -3.03 21.79 -28.59
CA ALA A 418 -2.61 22.54 -29.78
C ALA A 418 -3.41 22.15 -31.02
N ARG A 419 -3.88 20.92 -31.16
CA ARG A 419 -4.76 20.49 -32.27
C ARG A 419 -6.18 21.01 -32.13
N THR A 420 -6.77 21.00 -30.93
CA THR A 420 -8.10 21.54 -30.68
C THR A 420 -8.14 23.05 -30.85
N ALA A 421 -7.07 23.76 -30.46
CA ALA A 421 -6.93 25.21 -30.68
C ALA A 421 -6.80 25.58 -32.18
N ARG A 422 -6.19 24.71 -33.01
CA ARG A 422 -6.06 24.94 -34.46
C ARG A 422 -7.31 24.59 -35.25
N ASN A 423 -8.12 23.64 -34.80
CA ASN A 423 -9.27 23.13 -35.56
C ASN A 423 -10.61 23.82 -35.20
N GLY A 424 -10.62 24.82 -34.33
CA GLY A 424 -11.83 25.54 -33.91
C GLY A 424 -12.83 24.66 -33.11
N PRO A 425 -13.83 25.26 -32.43
CA PRO A 425 -14.74 24.54 -31.51
C PRO A 425 -15.79 23.63 -32.20
N GLY A 426 -15.66 23.34 -33.51
CA GLY A 426 -16.69 22.65 -34.31
C GLY A 426 -16.44 21.15 -34.62
N ARG A 427 -15.29 20.55 -34.27
CA ARG A 427 -15.03 19.13 -34.54
C ARG A 427 -14.33 18.44 -33.36
N LEU A 428 -15.08 18.19 -32.32
CA LEU A 428 -14.69 17.21 -31.34
C LEU A 428 -15.08 15.83 -31.88
N ASP A 429 -14.06 15.04 -32.23
CA ASP A 429 -14.23 13.64 -32.61
C ASP A 429 -14.78 12.91 -31.38
N SER A 430 -15.99 12.34 -31.48
CA SER A 430 -16.70 11.64 -30.41
C SER A 430 -15.96 10.40 -29.86
N ARG A 431 -14.77 10.10 -30.38
CA ARG A 431 -13.88 9.00 -29.96
C ARG A 431 -12.89 9.41 -28.84
N VAL A 432 -12.87 10.69 -28.42
CA VAL A 432 -11.91 11.21 -27.42
C VAL A 432 -12.60 11.56 -26.09
N LEU A 433 -13.93 11.51 -26.05
CA LEU A 433 -14.75 11.63 -24.84
C LEU A 433 -15.13 10.22 -24.33
#